data_d7ac71dbf51352cb0e898ad761ac7bc0
#
_entry.id   d7ac71dbf51352cb0e898ad761ac7bc0
#
_cell.length_a   1.000
_cell.length_b   1.000
_cell.length_c   1.000
_cell.angle_alpha   90.00
_cell.angle_beta   90.00
_cell.angle_gamma   90.00
#
_symmetry.space_group_name_H-M   'P 1'
#
loop_
_entity.id
_entity.type
_entity.pdbx_description
1 polymer ?
#
loop_
_entity_poly.entity_id
_entity_poly.type
_entity_poly.pdbx_seq_one_letter_code
_entity_poly.pdbx_strand_id
1 'polypeptide(L)'
;METLTDLVQSKFHDLVTNGSWLSERTKKLAEEKIKAIIHNIGYPDFILDDAALQAEVEGLEYKQTEFFENVLKNLRWRTQHEMGKLDERVNRTLWTATPAVVNAYYSRNRNQISKNFFYSIRICVKK
;
A
#
# COMPACT_ATOMS: atom_id res chain seq x y z
N MET A 1 8.44 -8.18 -11.65
CA MET A 1 7.64 -6.94 -11.43
C MET A 1 8.39 -5.90 -10.62
N GLU A 2 9.10 -6.28 -9.57
CA GLU A 2 10.05 -5.42 -8.86
C GLU A 2 11.00 -4.76 -9.83
N THR A 3 11.67 -5.53 -10.68
CA THR A 3 12.60 -5.05 -11.70
C THR A 3 12.05 -3.91 -12.58
N LEU A 4 10.75 -3.94 -12.95
CA LEU A 4 10.13 -2.87 -13.72
C LEU A 4 9.99 -1.59 -12.89
N THR A 5 9.62 -1.73 -11.62
CA THR A 5 9.47 -0.59 -10.72
C THR A 5 10.82 0.05 -10.46
N ASP A 6 11.86 -0.76 -10.25
CA ASP A 6 13.24 -0.31 -10.03
C ASP A 6 13.80 0.42 -11.26
N LEU A 7 13.51 -0.11 -12.46
CA LEU A 7 13.90 0.54 -13.71
C LEU A 7 13.23 1.90 -13.89
N VAL A 8 11.93 2.00 -13.60
CA VAL A 8 11.20 3.28 -13.67
C VAL A 8 11.75 4.27 -12.65
N GLN A 9 12.02 3.82 -11.43
CA GLN A 9 12.61 4.64 -10.38
C GLN A 9 14.00 5.13 -10.77
N SER A 10 14.85 4.26 -11.31
CA SER A 10 16.18 4.60 -11.81
C SER A 10 16.12 5.63 -12.94
N LYS A 11 15.21 5.45 -13.91
CA LYS A 11 15.05 6.41 -15.00
C LYS A 11 14.51 7.76 -14.52
N PHE A 12 13.64 7.76 -13.53
CA PHE A 12 13.17 9.00 -12.93
C PHE A 12 14.30 9.72 -12.17
N HIS A 13 15.15 8.97 -11.47
CA HIS A 13 16.35 9.51 -10.85
C HIS A 13 17.28 10.16 -11.89
N ASP A 14 17.54 9.47 -13.02
CA ASP A 14 18.36 10.03 -14.12
C ASP A 14 17.77 11.35 -14.64
N LEU A 15 16.44 11.42 -14.83
CA LEU A 15 15.76 12.63 -15.30
C LEU A 15 15.92 13.81 -14.33
N VAL A 16 15.83 13.55 -13.02
CA VAL A 16 15.99 14.57 -11.99
C VAL A 16 17.44 15.05 -11.93
N THR A 17 18.40 14.13 -11.93
CA THR A 17 19.82 14.44 -11.82
C THR A 17 20.32 15.24 -13.02
N ASN A 18 19.89 14.87 -14.24
CA ASN A 18 20.29 15.54 -15.47
C ASN A 18 19.45 16.79 -15.81
N GLY A 19 18.39 17.07 -15.03
CA GLY A 19 17.52 18.21 -15.26
C GLY A 19 18.23 19.56 -15.07
N SER A 20 18.31 20.37 -16.12
CA SER A 20 18.96 21.69 -16.08
C SER A 20 18.13 22.78 -15.37
N TRP A 21 16.84 22.51 -15.17
CA TRP A 21 15.89 23.45 -14.56
C TRP A 21 15.81 23.35 -13.03
N LEU A 22 16.46 22.35 -12.43
CA LEU A 22 16.51 22.13 -10.98
C LEU A 22 17.82 22.67 -10.39
N SER A 23 17.72 23.35 -9.25
CA SER A 23 18.89 23.69 -8.45
C SER A 23 19.53 22.43 -7.83
N GLU A 24 20.81 22.45 -7.55
CA GLU A 24 21.54 21.32 -6.92
C GLU A 24 20.93 20.92 -5.57
N ARG A 25 20.46 21.89 -4.78
CA ARG A 25 19.73 21.63 -3.53
C ARG A 25 18.45 20.86 -3.78
N THR A 26 17.67 21.24 -4.80
CA THR A 26 16.41 20.58 -5.15
C THR A 26 16.65 19.18 -5.67
N LYS A 27 17.71 18.96 -6.47
CA LYS A 27 18.10 17.64 -6.95
C LYS A 27 18.36 16.68 -5.79
N LYS A 28 19.16 17.09 -4.79
CA LYS A 28 19.46 16.28 -3.60
C LYS A 28 18.21 15.89 -2.84
N LEU A 29 17.29 16.83 -2.59
CA LEU A 29 16.03 16.55 -1.91
C LEU A 29 15.13 15.61 -2.72
N ALA A 30 15.11 15.75 -4.06
CA ALA A 30 14.38 14.86 -4.93
C ALA A 30 14.96 13.45 -4.94
N GLU A 31 16.29 13.30 -4.95
CA GLU A 31 16.97 12.00 -4.81
C GLU A 31 16.63 11.31 -3.50
N GLU A 32 16.66 12.04 -2.37
CA GLU A 32 16.27 11.50 -1.06
C GLU A 32 14.82 10.99 -1.09
N LYS A 33 13.92 11.76 -1.69
CA LYS A 33 12.52 11.36 -1.84
C LYS A 33 12.36 10.12 -2.72
N ILE A 34 13.10 10.02 -3.81
CA ILE A 34 13.08 8.86 -4.72
C ILE A 34 13.58 7.61 -3.97
N LYS A 35 14.68 7.71 -3.24
CA LYS A 35 15.24 6.60 -2.46
C LYS A 35 14.31 6.16 -1.32
N ALA A 36 13.50 7.07 -0.79
CA ALA A 36 12.55 6.80 0.29
C ALA A 36 11.19 6.27 -0.20
N ILE A 37 11.02 5.94 -1.49
CA ILE A 37 9.80 5.31 -2.01
C ILE A 37 9.68 3.89 -1.47
N ILE A 38 8.53 3.59 -0.89
CA ILE A 38 8.19 2.24 -0.42
C ILE A 38 7.46 1.51 -1.54
N HIS A 39 7.85 0.27 -1.80
CA HIS A 39 7.24 -0.58 -2.81
C HIS A 39 6.38 -1.68 -2.16
N ASN A 40 5.07 -1.64 -2.39
CA ASN A 40 4.13 -2.70 -2.05
C ASN A 40 3.71 -3.40 -3.35
N ILE A 41 4.31 -4.55 -3.62
CA ILE A 41 4.11 -5.28 -4.88
C ILE A 41 3.53 -6.66 -4.60
N GLY A 42 2.41 -6.98 -5.24
CA GLY A 42 1.74 -8.26 -5.10
C GLY A 42 0.73 -8.26 -3.95
N TYR A 43 1.11 -8.77 -2.80
CA TYR A 43 0.28 -8.90 -1.60
C TYR A 43 1.15 -8.75 -0.34
N PRO A 44 0.55 -8.38 0.81
CA PRO A 44 1.27 -8.33 2.07
C PRO A 44 1.57 -9.73 2.61
N ASP A 45 2.73 -9.91 3.23
CA ASP A 45 3.22 -11.22 3.70
C ASP A 45 2.27 -11.87 4.72
N PHE A 46 1.60 -11.09 5.56
CA PHE A 46 0.69 -11.61 6.57
C PHE A 46 -0.51 -12.40 6.00
N ILE A 47 -0.84 -12.24 4.71
CA ILE A 47 -1.92 -13.03 4.06
C ILE A 47 -1.61 -14.53 4.05
N LEU A 48 -0.36 -14.91 4.11
CA LEU A 48 0.07 -16.30 4.15
C LEU A 48 0.16 -16.88 5.57
N ASP A 49 -0.12 -16.07 6.57
CA ASP A 49 -0.10 -16.45 7.99
C ASP A 49 -1.52 -16.41 8.56
N ASP A 50 -2.09 -17.59 8.83
CA ASP A 50 -3.45 -17.72 9.35
C ASP A 50 -3.61 -17.05 10.74
N ALA A 51 -2.58 -17.08 11.57
CA ALA A 51 -2.61 -16.44 12.89
C ALA A 51 -2.64 -14.90 12.75
N ALA A 52 -1.88 -14.35 11.81
CA ALA A 52 -1.89 -12.92 11.52
C ALA A 52 -3.23 -12.46 10.91
N LEU A 53 -3.81 -13.27 10.00
CA LEU A 53 -5.16 -13.01 9.46
C LEU A 53 -6.24 -13.05 10.54
N GLN A 54 -6.16 -14.00 11.47
CA GLN A 54 -7.10 -14.09 12.59
C GLN A 54 -6.99 -12.86 13.51
N ALA A 55 -5.78 -12.37 13.75
CA ALA A 55 -5.56 -11.17 14.56
C ALA A 55 -6.17 -9.90 13.92
N GLU A 56 -6.14 -9.79 12.58
CA GLU A 56 -6.75 -8.66 11.87
C GLU A 56 -8.27 -8.54 12.07
N VAL A 57 -8.95 -9.65 12.35
CA VAL A 57 -10.41 -9.70 12.56
C VAL A 57 -10.79 -10.02 14.00
N GLU A 58 -9.86 -9.90 14.92
CA GLU A 58 -10.10 -10.17 16.33
C GLU A 58 -11.25 -9.31 16.87
N GLY A 59 -12.13 -9.92 17.66
CA GLY A 59 -13.34 -9.28 18.20
C GLY A 59 -14.53 -9.22 17.25
N LEU A 60 -14.41 -9.73 16.01
CA LEU A 60 -15.54 -9.88 15.09
C LEU A 60 -16.16 -11.27 15.17
N GLU A 61 -17.31 -11.36 15.85
CA GLU A 61 -18.11 -12.57 15.92
C GLU A 61 -19.46 -12.34 15.25
N TYR A 62 -19.76 -13.13 14.23
CA TYR A 62 -21.02 -13.05 13.47
C TYR A 62 -21.90 -14.25 13.73
N LYS A 63 -23.22 -14.00 13.77
CA LYS A 63 -24.23 -15.07 13.83
C LYS A 63 -25.00 -15.12 12.51
N GLN A 64 -25.27 -16.31 12.00
CA GLN A 64 -25.92 -16.52 10.71
C GLN A 64 -27.32 -15.90 10.61
N THR A 65 -28.04 -15.82 11.73
CA THR A 65 -29.42 -15.34 11.80
C THR A 65 -29.57 -13.84 12.14
N GLU A 66 -28.48 -13.16 12.44
CA GLU A 66 -28.47 -11.79 12.94
C GLU A 66 -27.82 -10.81 11.96
N PHE A 67 -28.38 -10.67 10.76
CA PHE A 67 -27.77 -9.83 9.72
C PHE A 67 -27.59 -8.38 10.14
N PHE A 68 -28.63 -7.75 10.68
CA PHE A 68 -28.60 -6.34 11.08
C PHE A 68 -27.58 -6.08 12.21
N GLU A 69 -27.60 -6.91 13.23
CA GLU A 69 -26.66 -6.86 14.35
C GLU A 69 -25.22 -7.06 13.89
N ASN A 70 -24.98 -7.98 12.94
CA ASN A 70 -23.68 -8.22 12.35
C ASN A 70 -23.16 -6.98 11.60
N VAL A 71 -24.04 -6.29 10.84
CA VAL A 71 -23.69 -5.03 10.18
C VAL A 71 -23.31 -3.95 11.21
N LEU A 72 -24.08 -3.82 12.27
CA LEU A 72 -23.76 -2.84 13.34
C LEU A 72 -22.44 -3.17 14.06
N LYS A 73 -22.19 -4.45 14.35
CA LYS A 73 -20.91 -4.91 14.93
C LYS A 73 -19.74 -4.53 14.03
N ASN A 74 -19.85 -4.80 12.72
CA ASN A 74 -18.83 -4.47 11.75
C ASN A 74 -18.55 -2.96 11.70
N LEU A 75 -19.59 -2.13 11.64
CA LEU A 75 -19.46 -0.67 11.64
C LEU A 75 -18.78 -0.15 12.92
N ARG A 76 -19.16 -0.67 14.09
CA ARG A 76 -18.54 -0.30 15.36
C ARG A 76 -17.07 -0.71 15.42
N TRP A 77 -16.80 -1.96 15.08
CA TRP A 77 -15.42 -2.48 15.04
C TRP A 77 -14.54 -1.65 14.11
N ARG A 78 -15.01 -1.38 12.88
CA ARG A 78 -14.30 -0.55 11.92
C ARG A 78 -14.03 0.85 12.46
N THR A 79 -15.04 1.49 13.06
CA THR A 79 -14.88 2.84 13.64
C THR A 79 -13.86 2.83 14.76
N GLN A 80 -13.93 1.86 15.68
CA GLN A 80 -12.96 1.73 16.78
C GLN A 80 -11.54 1.48 16.25
N HIS A 81 -11.39 0.61 15.26
CA HIS A 81 -10.10 0.30 14.64
C HIS A 81 -9.49 1.52 13.91
N GLU A 82 -10.30 2.30 13.18
CA GLU A 82 -9.83 3.51 12.50
C GLU A 82 -9.53 4.65 13.49
N MET A 83 -10.35 4.83 14.50
CA MET A 83 -10.14 5.88 15.51
C MET A 83 -8.96 5.55 16.44
N GLY A 84 -8.73 4.28 16.76
CA GLY A 84 -7.58 3.84 17.55
C GLY A 84 -6.25 4.23 16.92
N LYS A 85 -6.19 4.31 15.59
CA LYS A 85 -4.97 4.70 14.85
C LYS A 85 -4.61 6.18 14.97
N LEU A 86 -5.50 7.05 15.49
CA LEU A 86 -5.24 8.49 15.58
C LEU A 86 -4.06 8.82 16.51
N ASP A 87 -3.89 8.02 17.57
CA ASP A 87 -2.81 8.20 18.55
C ASP A 87 -1.55 7.41 18.20
N GLU A 88 -1.59 6.62 17.11
CA GLU A 88 -0.47 5.81 16.67
C GLU A 88 0.46 6.58 15.72
N ARG A 89 1.76 6.25 15.80
CA ARG A 89 2.70 6.74 14.80
C ARG A 89 2.35 6.17 13.42
N VAL A 90 2.30 7.04 12.40
CA VAL A 90 1.97 6.66 11.03
C VAL A 90 2.85 5.51 10.53
N ASN A 91 2.25 4.36 10.30
CA ASN A 91 2.91 3.24 9.64
C ASN A 91 2.82 3.43 8.12
N ARG A 92 3.95 3.75 7.50
CA ARG A 92 4.05 4.01 6.06
C ARG A 92 4.05 2.74 5.20
N THR A 93 4.24 1.56 5.81
CA THR A 93 4.30 0.28 5.09
C THR A 93 2.95 -0.39 4.92
N LEU A 94 1.89 0.13 5.57
CA LEU A 94 0.54 -0.41 5.45
C LEU A 94 0.05 -0.41 4.01
N TRP A 95 -0.60 -1.49 3.63
CA TRP A 95 -1.29 -1.60 2.35
C TRP A 95 -2.55 -0.74 2.33
N THR A 96 -2.73 0.01 1.24
CA THR A 96 -3.87 0.93 1.06
C THR A 96 -5.06 0.29 0.36
N ALA A 97 -4.83 -0.82 -0.33
CA ALA A 97 -5.86 -1.54 -1.07
C ALA A 97 -5.65 -3.04 -0.99
N THR A 98 -6.74 -3.79 -1.11
CA THR A 98 -6.69 -5.25 -1.11
C THR A 98 -5.96 -5.79 -2.34
N PRO A 99 -5.22 -6.90 -2.25
CA PRO A 99 -4.52 -7.51 -3.38
C PRO A 99 -5.45 -7.93 -4.53
N ALA A 100 -6.74 -8.14 -4.24
CA ALA A 100 -7.74 -8.55 -5.23
C ALA A 100 -8.13 -7.44 -6.22
N VAL A 101 -7.83 -6.20 -5.92
CA VAL A 101 -8.14 -5.08 -6.82
C VAL A 101 -7.12 -5.01 -7.96
N VAL A 102 -7.58 -4.97 -9.21
CA VAL A 102 -6.72 -4.82 -10.40
C VAL A 102 -6.37 -3.35 -10.57
N ASN A 103 -5.38 -2.87 -9.84
CA ASN A 103 -4.93 -1.48 -9.93
C ASN A 103 -3.49 -1.28 -9.46
N ALA A 104 -2.96 -0.08 -9.72
CA ALA A 104 -1.70 0.40 -9.18
C ALA A 104 -1.91 1.83 -8.68
N TYR A 105 -1.31 2.17 -7.55
CA TYR A 105 -1.49 3.44 -6.86
C TYR A 105 -0.15 4.04 -6.46
N TYR A 106 -0.09 5.36 -6.41
CA TYR A 106 0.95 6.09 -5.70
C TYR A 106 0.33 6.95 -4.62
N SER A 107 0.66 6.65 -3.37
CA SER A 107 0.26 7.46 -2.21
C SER A 107 1.29 8.54 -1.94
N ARG A 108 0.93 9.80 -2.20
CA ARG A 108 1.83 10.96 -1.96
C ARG A 108 2.20 11.13 -0.49
N ASN A 109 1.22 10.94 0.40
CA ASN A 109 1.40 11.12 1.84
C ASN A 109 2.34 10.07 2.45
N ARG A 110 2.34 8.85 1.90
CA ARG A 110 3.19 7.74 2.36
C ARG A 110 4.46 7.60 1.54
N ASN A 111 4.56 8.28 0.40
CA ASN A 111 5.60 8.07 -0.60
C ASN A 111 5.73 6.59 -0.98
N GLN A 112 4.60 5.98 -1.34
CA GLN A 112 4.45 4.54 -1.52
C GLN A 112 3.84 4.23 -2.88
N ILE A 113 4.43 3.28 -3.58
CA ILE A 113 3.88 2.67 -4.80
C ILE A 113 3.26 1.33 -4.40
N SER A 114 1.98 1.14 -4.72
CA SER A 114 1.28 -0.12 -4.52
C SER A 114 0.84 -0.69 -5.87
N LYS A 115 1.27 -1.92 -6.17
CA LYS A 115 0.85 -2.67 -7.36
C LYS A 115 0.26 -4.00 -6.92
N ASN A 116 -1.04 -4.14 -7.08
CA ASN A 116 -1.74 -5.32 -6.62
C ASN A 116 -1.48 -6.53 -7.52
N PHE A 117 -1.67 -7.72 -6.97
CA PHE A 117 -1.32 -9.00 -7.62
C PHE A 117 -1.97 -9.17 -8.99
N PHE A 118 -3.28 -8.95 -9.13
CA PHE A 118 -3.99 -9.10 -10.40
C PHE A 118 -3.60 -8.06 -11.46
N TYR A 119 -3.20 -6.86 -11.06
CA TYR A 119 -2.62 -5.89 -11.99
C TYR A 119 -1.33 -6.38 -12.59
N SER A 120 -0.50 -7.02 -11.76
CA SER A 120 0.77 -7.62 -12.18
C SER A 120 0.59 -8.76 -13.19
N ILE A 121 -0.39 -9.65 -12.97
CA ILE A 121 -0.74 -10.73 -13.91
C ILE A 121 -1.24 -10.15 -15.23
N ARG A 122 -2.16 -9.17 -15.21
CA ARG A 122 -2.73 -8.59 -16.43
C ARG A 122 -1.68 -7.99 -17.36
N ILE A 123 -0.62 -7.40 -16.83
CA ILE A 123 0.49 -6.88 -17.63
C ILE A 123 1.33 -8.01 -18.22
N CYS A 124 1.56 -9.10 -17.47
CA CYS A 124 2.35 -10.24 -17.94
C CYS A 124 1.64 -11.08 -19.01
N VAL A 125 0.31 -11.19 -18.97
CA VAL A 125 -0.49 -12.01 -19.91
C VAL A 125 -0.76 -11.28 -21.23
N LYS A 126 -0.56 -9.97 -21.33
CA LYS A 126 -0.72 -9.18 -22.56
C LYS A 126 0.52 -9.14 -23.47
N LYS A 127 1.52 -9.95 -23.18
CA LYS A 127 2.64 -10.24 -24.08
C LYS A 127 2.38 -11.53 -24.83
#